data_27c8eab505bd308e1ceb38f8c8ee4b53
#
_entry.id   27c8eab505bd308e1ceb38f8c8ee4b53
#
_cell.length_a   1.000
_cell.length_b   1.000
_cell.length_c   1.000
_cell.angle_alpha   90.00
_cell.angle_beta   90.00
_cell.angle_gamma   90.00
#
_symmetry.space_group_name_H-M   'P 1'
#
loop_
_entity.id
_entity.type
_entity.pdbx_description
1 polymer ?
#
loop_
_entity_poly.entity_id
_entity_poly.type
_entity_poly.pdbx_seq_one_letter_code
_entity_poly.pdbx_strand_id
1 'polypeptide(L)'
;MKRLVLLALTVAAVGRLSAQTAVERVTTDLKYLADDRREGRGLGTAGLDSAGQYIAQQFARIGLTPAGPGGFFQPFTVDSTAPMALHMHIAGVHTRNVVGLIPGAGRLAGQVIVIGAHYDHLGYGGPFALDPESTGVVHNGADDNASGTTAVMEIARRLAQRHAANARTIVFVTFSGEEEGLLGSTYYAKHPVRPLDSTYAMINLDMVGRLAGRKLTIFGTATAREFPALLDSITTRDDMPFTGSGDGYGASDQETFYADSIPVLFFFSGMHPDYHKSTDDWQKIDFPGLVHIAEVASDVAWRLATRTGPLTLVEVPRPRSAMGGEGYGAYLGTIPDMSESPGGVRLSGVTPGSPAAQAGLQGGDILVQLGDQTIKNLYDMTDALRAHKPGEAVVVVYLRDGKRMETKATLGKRGG
;
A
#
# COMPACT_ATOMS: atom_id res chain seq x y z
N MET A 1 -41.35 57.02 -42.38
CA MET A 1 -41.01 56.73 -40.98
C MET A 1 -40.62 55.27 -40.85
N LYS A 2 -39.31 54.95 -40.95
CA LYS A 2 -38.78 53.55 -40.79
C LYS A 2 -38.27 53.38 -39.37
N ARG A 3 -38.88 52.50 -38.60
CA ARG A 3 -38.41 52.15 -37.23
C ARG A 3 -37.36 51.04 -37.39
N LEU A 4 -36.12 51.36 -36.98
CA LEU A 4 -35.05 50.37 -36.80
C LEU A 4 -35.27 49.69 -35.46
N VAL A 5 -35.45 48.38 -35.48
CA VAL A 5 -35.41 47.54 -34.26
C VAL A 5 -34.01 47.05 -34.10
N LEU A 6 -33.33 47.52 -33.05
CA LEU A 6 -32.02 47.03 -32.64
C LEU A 6 -32.21 45.78 -31.82
N LEU A 7 -31.79 44.62 -32.34
CA LEU A 7 -31.77 43.35 -31.64
C LEU A 7 -30.43 43.24 -30.92
N ALA A 8 -30.43 43.41 -29.57
CA ALA A 8 -29.25 43.20 -28.73
C ALA A 8 -29.05 41.71 -28.54
N LEU A 9 -28.02 41.12 -29.18
CA LEU A 9 -27.54 39.77 -28.89
C LEU A 9 -26.71 39.79 -27.60
N THR A 10 -27.30 39.37 -26.51
CA THR A 10 -26.54 39.01 -25.29
C THR A 10 -25.86 37.67 -25.50
N VAL A 11 -24.56 37.71 -25.78
CA VAL A 11 -23.70 36.52 -25.76
C VAL A 11 -23.46 36.14 -24.31
N ALA A 12 -24.19 35.15 -23.82
CA ALA A 12 -23.90 34.51 -22.55
C ALA A 12 -22.60 33.71 -22.71
N ALA A 13 -21.50 34.23 -22.18
CA ALA A 13 -20.25 33.50 -22.02
C ALA A 13 -20.47 32.38 -20.98
N VAL A 14 -20.89 31.20 -21.42
CA VAL A 14 -20.83 29.99 -20.63
C VAL A 14 -19.34 29.67 -20.49
N GLY A 15 -18.75 30.06 -19.37
CA GLY A 15 -17.42 29.65 -18.98
C GLY A 15 -17.41 28.11 -18.93
N ARG A 16 -16.77 27.46 -19.91
CA ARG A 16 -16.44 26.03 -19.81
C ARG A 16 -15.53 25.88 -18.62
N LEU A 17 -16.04 25.40 -17.48
CA LEU A 17 -15.18 24.82 -16.47
C LEU A 17 -14.39 23.72 -17.18
N SER A 18 -13.10 23.94 -17.38
CA SER A 18 -12.19 22.90 -17.87
C SER A 18 -12.26 21.74 -16.89
N ALA A 19 -12.57 20.52 -17.39
CA ALA A 19 -12.52 19.35 -16.56
C ALA A 19 -11.10 19.18 -16.03
N GLN A 20 -10.96 19.00 -14.71
CA GLN A 20 -9.67 18.81 -14.06
C GLN A 20 -8.98 17.56 -14.61
N THR A 21 -7.70 17.66 -14.98
CA THR A 21 -6.90 16.53 -15.46
C THR A 21 -6.70 15.48 -14.36
N ALA A 22 -6.35 14.25 -14.72
CA ALA A 22 -6.05 13.20 -13.74
C ALA A 22 -4.90 13.61 -12.81
N VAL A 23 -3.84 14.22 -13.35
CA VAL A 23 -2.70 14.71 -12.56
C VAL A 23 -3.13 15.80 -11.57
N GLU A 24 -3.97 16.76 -11.99
CA GLU A 24 -4.47 17.79 -11.07
C GLU A 24 -5.33 17.23 -9.94
N ARG A 25 -6.22 16.26 -10.25
CA ARG A 25 -7.04 15.59 -9.23
C ARG A 25 -6.18 14.84 -8.22
N VAL A 26 -5.29 13.99 -8.72
CA VAL A 26 -4.37 13.18 -7.90
C VAL A 26 -3.49 14.08 -7.04
N THR A 27 -2.96 15.18 -7.61
CA THR A 27 -2.17 16.17 -6.86
C THR A 27 -3.00 16.81 -5.74
N THR A 28 -4.25 17.15 -6.01
CA THR A 28 -5.14 17.77 -5.02
C THR A 28 -5.45 16.81 -3.88
N ASP A 29 -5.81 15.56 -4.20
CA ASP A 29 -6.16 14.54 -3.23
C ASP A 29 -4.96 14.18 -2.34
N LEU A 30 -3.79 13.95 -2.94
CA LEU A 30 -2.59 13.58 -2.21
C LEU A 30 -2.11 14.71 -1.30
N LYS A 31 -2.08 15.95 -1.79
CA LYS A 31 -1.74 17.13 -0.96
C LYS A 31 -2.67 17.30 0.22
N TYR A 32 -3.96 16.97 0.08
CA TYR A 32 -4.88 16.99 1.20
C TYR A 32 -4.54 15.94 2.24
N LEU A 33 -4.26 14.70 1.79
CA LEU A 33 -3.98 13.57 2.67
C LEU A 33 -2.62 13.71 3.38
N ALA A 34 -1.60 14.20 2.68
CA ALA A 34 -0.24 14.36 3.19
C ALA A 34 0.05 15.79 3.71
N ASP A 35 -0.96 16.53 4.15
CA ASP A 35 -0.81 17.84 4.77
C ASP A 35 -0.66 17.70 6.30
N ASP A 36 0.20 18.49 6.93
CA ASP A 36 0.46 18.45 8.39
C ASP A 36 -0.80 18.50 9.23
N ARG A 37 -1.87 19.17 8.73
CA ARG A 37 -3.18 19.20 9.37
C ARG A 37 -3.86 17.84 9.44
N ARG A 38 -3.33 16.84 8.77
CA ARG A 38 -3.77 15.45 8.91
C ARG A 38 -3.01 14.70 9.99
N GLU A 39 -2.15 15.40 10.74
CA GLU A 39 -1.45 14.84 11.90
C GLU A 39 -0.77 13.51 11.55
N GLY A 40 -0.15 13.42 10.34
CA GLY A 40 0.42 12.20 9.82
C GLY A 40 -0.54 11.01 9.77
N ARG A 41 -1.84 11.27 9.79
CA ARG A 41 -2.91 10.24 9.78
C ARG A 41 -2.69 9.13 10.83
N GLY A 42 -2.10 9.49 11.96
CA GLY A 42 -1.84 8.55 13.05
C GLY A 42 -3.13 7.98 13.64
N LEU A 43 -3.10 6.73 14.05
CA LEU A 43 -4.26 6.03 14.59
C LEU A 43 -4.84 6.77 15.81
N GLY A 44 -6.14 7.03 15.79
CA GLY A 44 -6.85 7.76 16.85
C GLY A 44 -6.73 9.28 16.80
N THR A 45 -6.07 9.88 15.79
CA THR A 45 -5.98 11.34 15.64
C THR A 45 -7.19 11.93 14.92
N ALA A 46 -7.45 13.21 15.14
CA ALA A 46 -8.46 13.97 14.38
C ALA A 46 -8.04 14.10 12.90
N GLY A 47 -6.75 14.06 12.62
CA GLY A 47 -6.17 14.06 11.29
C GLY A 47 -6.59 12.84 10.48
N LEU A 48 -6.49 11.65 11.06
CA LEU A 48 -6.97 10.40 10.46
C LEU A 48 -8.48 10.45 10.21
N ASP A 49 -9.24 10.91 11.18
CA ASP A 49 -10.69 11.07 11.05
C ASP A 49 -11.08 11.97 9.89
N SER A 50 -10.40 13.10 9.73
CA SER A 50 -10.66 14.04 8.64
C SER A 50 -10.21 13.50 7.28
N ALA A 51 -9.13 12.69 7.23
CA ALA A 51 -8.73 11.96 6.03
C ALA A 51 -9.80 10.96 5.59
N GLY A 52 -10.33 10.15 6.52
CA GLY A 52 -11.42 9.23 6.24
C GLY A 52 -12.70 9.94 5.75
N GLN A 53 -13.04 11.08 6.34
CA GLN A 53 -14.18 11.90 5.87
C GLN A 53 -13.95 12.44 4.45
N TYR A 54 -12.74 12.89 4.14
CA TYR A 54 -12.38 13.35 2.81
C TYR A 54 -12.53 12.24 1.77
N ILE A 55 -12.01 11.05 2.05
CA ILE A 55 -12.11 9.88 1.16
C ILE A 55 -13.59 9.53 0.93
N ALA A 56 -14.40 9.46 1.98
CA ALA A 56 -15.83 9.20 1.85
C ALA A 56 -16.56 10.25 0.99
N GLN A 57 -16.19 11.52 1.11
CA GLN A 57 -16.71 12.58 0.25
C GLN A 57 -16.28 12.42 -1.20
N GLN A 58 -15.03 12.00 -1.46
CA GLN A 58 -14.57 11.71 -2.83
C GLN A 58 -15.34 10.51 -3.40
N PHE A 59 -15.52 9.42 -2.65
CA PHE A 59 -16.33 8.28 -3.08
C PHE A 59 -17.76 8.68 -3.43
N ALA A 60 -18.39 9.54 -2.62
CA ALA A 60 -19.71 10.08 -2.94
C ALA A 60 -19.72 10.92 -4.23
N ARG A 61 -18.72 11.80 -4.43
CA ARG A 61 -18.59 12.62 -5.65
C ARG A 61 -18.34 11.79 -6.91
N ILE A 62 -17.64 10.67 -6.77
CA ILE A 62 -17.42 9.70 -7.85
C ILE A 62 -18.72 8.95 -8.21
N GLY A 63 -19.66 8.89 -7.29
CA GLY A 63 -20.92 8.16 -7.47
C GLY A 63 -20.85 6.71 -7.01
N LEU A 64 -19.90 6.35 -6.13
CA LEU A 64 -19.89 5.02 -5.55
C LEU A 64 -21.10 4.82 -4.63
N THR A 65 -21.58 3.59 -4.58
CA THR A 65 -22.59 3.18 -3.60
C THR A 65 -21.93 2.97 -2.25
N PRO A 66 -22.44 3.61 -1.17
CA PRO A 66 -21.96 3.33 0.19
C PRO A 66 -22.10 1.85 0.53
N ALA A 67 -21.07 1.26 1.17
CA ALA A 67 -21.06 -0.17 1.45
C ALA A 67 -20.78 -0.53 2.91
N GLY A 68 -20.37 0.42 3.74
CA GLY A 68 -20.22 0.21 5.19
C GLY A 68 -21.54 0.31 5.95
N PRO A 69 -21.63 -0.23 7.17
CA PRO A 69 -22.82 -0.13 8.03
C PRO A 69 -23.14 1.31 8.43
N GLY A 70 -22.19 2.23 8.39
CA GLY A 70 -22.33 3.67 8.59
C GLY A 70 -22.26 4.49 7.30
N GLY A 71 -22.86 4.03 6.20
CA GLY A 71 -22.71 4.65 4.89
C GLY A 71 -21.42 4.22 4.19
N PHE A 72 -20.47 5.14 4.02
CA PHE A 72 -19.13 4.77 3.53
C PHE A 72 -18.21 4.24 4.63
N PHE A 73 -18.60 4.34 5.91
CA PHE A 73 -17.75 3.96 7.03
C PHE A 73 -18.02 2.54 7.52
N GLN A 74 -16.94 1.82 7.77
CA GLN A 74 -16.93 0.54 8.47
C GLN A 74 -16.16 0.73 9.79
N PRO A 75 -16.83 1.17 10.86
CA PRO A 75 -16.17 1.45 12.13
C PRO A 75 -15.78 0.17 12.86
N PHE A 76 -14.66 0.22 13.57
CA PHE A 76 -14.22 -0.84 14.47
C PHE A 76 -13.41 -0.27 15.64
N THR A 77 -13.20 -1.12 16.64
CA THR A 77 -12.39 -0.80 17.81
C THR A 77 -11.22 -1.74 17.87
N VAL A 78 -10.03 -1.22 18.11
CA VAL A 78 -8.83 -2.04 18.30
C VAL A 78 -9.01 -2.88 19.56
N ASP A 79 -8.71 -4.18 19.46
CA ASP A 79 -8.89 -5.12 20.57
C ASP A 79 -8.10 -4.66 21.80
N SER A 80 -8.82 -4.35 22.87
CA SER A 80 -8.23 -3.85 24.12
C SER A 80 -7.43 -4.91 24.90
N THR A 81 -7.50 -6.15 24.47
CA THR A 81 -6.80 -7.29 25.10
C THR A 81 -5.61 -7.78 24.28
N ALA A 82 -5.46 -7.33 23.04
CA ALA A 82 -4.36 -7.73 22.17
C ALA A 82 -3.01 -7.22 22.72
N PRO A 83 -2.02 -8.09 22.96
CA PRO A 83 -0.74 -7.69 23.54
C PRO A 83 -0.02 -6.58 22.77
N MET A 84 -0.07 -6.65 21.43
CA MET A 84 0.51 -5.61 20.56
C MET A 84 -0.20 -4.27 20.74
N ALA A 85 -1.53 -4.27 20.76
CA ALA A 85 -2.30 -3.04 20.95
C ALA A 85 -2.04 -2.39 22.32
N LEU A 86 -1.87 -3.20 23.36
CA LEU A 86 -1.47 -2.73 24.69
C LEU A 86 -0.06 -2.14 24.67
N HIS A 87 0.88 -2.82 24.03
CA HIS A 87 2.27 -2.36 23.91
C HIS A 87 2.39 -1.02 23.15
N MET A 88 1.61 -0.86 22.11
CA MET A 88 1.56 0.35 21.28
C MET A 88 0.66 1.46 21.83
N HIS A 89 0.00 1.23 22.95
CA HIS A 89 -0.96 2.17 23.57
C HIS A 89 -2.16 2.55 22.69
N ILE A 90 -2.56 1.64 21.78
CA ILE A 90 -3.71 1.81 20.89
C ILE A 90 -4.91 0.94 21.26
N ALA A 91 -4.80 0.20 22.36
CA ALA A 91 -5.87 -0.65 22.87
C ALA A 91 -7.17 0.17 23.12
N GLY A 92 -8.28 -0.27 22.52
CA GLY A 92 -9.58 0.41 22.64
C GLY A 92 -9.73 1.66 21.75
N VAL A 93 -8.75 1.99 20.91
CA VAL A 93 -8.89 3.10 19.95
C VAL A 93 -10.00 2.78 18.94
N HIS A 94 -10.87 3.74 18.70
CA HIS A 94 -11.90 3.67 17.67
C HIS A 94 -11.36 4.20 16.35
N THR A 95 -11.56 3.44 15.29
CA THR A 95 -11.20 3.82 13.94
C THR A 95 -12.18 3.25 12.93
N ARG A 96 -11.91 3.37 11.63
CA ARG A 96 -12.83 2.91 10.59
C ARG A 96 -12.13 2.73 9.24
N ASN A 97 -12.53 1.70 8.50
CA ASN A 97 -12.28 1.64 7.07
C ASN A 97 -13.28 2.53 6.32
N VAL A 98 -12.91 2.97 5.11
CA VAL A 98 -13.84 3.68 4.21
C VAL A 98 -14.14 2.78 3.02
N VAL A 99 -15.42 2.46 2.80
CA VAL A 99 -15.83 1.42 1.85
C VAL A 99 -16.91 1.93 0.91
N GLY A 100 -16.65 1.83 -0.38
CA GLY A 100 -17.62 2.12 -1.43
C GLY A 100 -17.59 1.06 -2.52
N LEU A 101 -18.65 0.95 -3.35
CA LEU A 101 -18.67 -0.02 -4.42
C LEU A 101 -19.30 0.49 -5.71
N ILE A 102 -18.90 -0.13 -6.83
CA ILE A 102 -19.60 -0.10 -8.10
C ILE A 102 -20.34 -1.43 -8.22
N PRO A 103 -21.70 -1.41 -8.31
CA PRO A 103 -22.47 -2.64 -8.47
C PRO A 103 -22.10 -3.38 -9.74
N GLY A 104 -21.95 -4.69 -9.65
CA GLY A 104 -21.77 -5.54 -10.80
C GLY A 104 -23.06 -5.69 -11.64
N ALA A 105 -22.92 -6.36 -12.78
CA ALA A 105 -24.03 -6.61 -13.69
C ALA A 105 -24.04 -8.06 -14.19
N GLY A 106 -25.22 -8.57 -14.57
CA GLY A 106 -25.38 -9.90 -15.14
C GLY A 106 -24.97 -11.02 -14.21
N ARG A 107 -24.46 -12.12 -14.77
CA ARG A 107 -24.14 -13.35 -14.03
C ARG A 107 -22.94 -13.21 -13.08
N LEU A 108 -22.08 -12.22 -13.31
CA LEU A 108 -20.89 -12.00 -12.50
C LEU A 108 -21.15 -11.08 -11.30
N ALA A 109 -22.30 -10.41 -11.21
CA ALA A 109 -22.59 -9.39 -10.19
C ALA A 109 -22.44 -9.88 -8.73
N GLY A 110 -22.59 -11.19 -8.48
CA GLY A 110 -22.42 -11.79 -7.15
C GLY A 110 -20.97 -11.99 -6.76
N GLN A 111 -20.02 -11.91 -7.68
CA GLN A 111 -18.59 -11.99 -7.40
C GLN A 111 -17.99 -10.60 -7.22
N VAL A 112 -16.87 -10.53 -6.51
CA VAL A 112 -16.28 -9.26 -6.05
C VAL A 112 -14.83 -9.13 -6.52
N ILE A 113 -14.42 -7.94 -6.94
CA ILE A 113 -13.03 -7.50 -6.98
C ILE A 113 -12.86 -6.49 -5.84
N VAL A 114 -11.90 -6.69 -4.97
CA VAL A 114 -11.52 -5.70 -3.94
C VAL A 114 -10.33 -4.90 -4.45
N ILE A 115 -10.38 -3.58 -4.31
CA ILE A 115 -9.27 -2.67 -4.62
C ILE A 115 -9.04 -1.85 -3.35
N GLY A 116 -7.81 -1.92 -2.80
CA GLY A 116 -7.51 -1.34 -1.49
C GLY A 116 -6.18 -0.64 -1.39
N ALA A 117 -6.05 0.17 -0.35
CA ALA A 117 -4.86 0.82 0.15
C ALA A 117 -5.10 1.20 1.61
N HIS A 118 -4.09 1.28 2.47
CA HIS A 118 -4.28 1.91 3.76
C HIS A 118 -4.22 3.44 3.66
N TYR A 119 -4.86 4.12 4.62
CA TYR A 119 -4.87 5.59 4.64
C TYR A 119 -4.34 6.19 5.94
N ASP A 120 -4.03 5.36 6.94
CA ASP A 120 -3.27 5.73 8.13
C ASP A 120 -1.79 5.88 7.82
N HIS A 121 -1.03 6.45 8.77
CA HIS A 121 0.43 6.46 8.81
C HIS A 121 0.90 6.75 10.25
N LEU A 122 2.19 7.04 10.45
CA LEU A 122 2.87 7.05 11.75
C LEU A 122 2.53 8.25 12.67
N GLY A 123 1.64 9.16 12.25
CA GLY A 123 1.25 10.27 13.10
C GLY A 123 2.41 11.24 13.39
N TYR A 124 2.74 11.37 14.66
CA TYR A 124 3.88 12.19 15.13
C TYR A 124 5.16 11.35 15.32
N GLY A 125 5.32 10.30 14.53
CA GLY A 125 6.36 9.30 14.69
C GLY A 125 6.01 8.28 15.78
N GLY A 126 6.90 7.36 16.03
CA GLY A 126 6.66 6.31 17.01
C GLY A 126 7.63 5.15 16.83
N PRO A 127 7.30 3.97 17.36
CA PRO A 127 8.25 2.84 17.36
C PRO A 127 8.59 2.32 15.95
N PHE A 128 7.81 2.69 14.92
CA PHE A 128 8.07 2.31 13.52
C PHE A 128 8.75 3.40 12.71
N ALA A 129 8.90 4.63 13.24
CA ALA A 129 9.66 5.70 12.59
C ALA A 129 11.15 5.32 12.45
N LEU A 130 11.72 5.63 11.29
CA LEU A 130 13.14 5.38 10.98
C LEU A 130 14.01 6.63 11.15
N ASP A 131 13.44 7.71 11.68
CA ASP A 131 14.11 8.93 12.14
C ASP A 131 13.67 9.26 13.59
N PRO A 132 14.08 8.45 14.57
CA PRO A 132 13.63 8.59 15.96
C PRO A 132 13.94 9.96 16.58
N GLU A 133 14.91 10.70 16.04
CA GLU A 133 15.20 12.10 16.38
C GLU A 133 14.07 13.07 16.00
N SER A 134 13.20 12.67 15.09
CA SER A 134 12.01 13.44 14.64
C SER A 134 10.75 13.07 15.41
N THR A 135 10.83 12.43 16.56
CA THR A 135 9.67 12.13 17.41
C THR A 135 8.95 13.42 17.80
N GLY A 136 7.63 13.47 17.57
CA GLY A 136 6.81 14.67 17.77
C GLY A 136 6.71 15.58 16.56
N VAL A 137 7.44 15.29 15.47
CA VAL A 137 7.26 15.90 14.17
C VAL A 137 6.20 15.10 13.39
N VAL A 138 5.40 15.77 12.57
CA VAL A 138 4.41 15.10 11.73
C VAL A 138 5.13 14.24 10.68
N HIS A 139 4.75 12.95 10.59
CA HIS A 139 5.17 12.04 9.55
C HIS A 139 4.05 11.97 8.52
N ASN A 140 4.20 12.74 7.44
CA ASN A 140 3.11 12.93 6.47
C ASN A 140 2.78 11.69 5.65
N GLY A 141 3.73 10.77 5.45
CA GLY A 141 3.51 9.53 4.70
C GLY A 141 2.90 9.81 3.32
N ALA A 142 3.56 10.64 2.51
CA ALA A 142 3.02 11.03 1.22
C ALA A 142 3.05 9.89 0.22
N ASP A 143 4.13 9.10 0.22
CA ASP A 143 4.18 7.86 -0.54
C ASP A 143 3.56 6.72 0.26
N ASP A 144 3.85 6.64 1.53
CA ASP A 144 3.35 5.64 2.47
C ASP A 144 2.25 6.22 3.41
N ASN A 145 0.93 6.07 3.15
CA ASN A 145 0.40 5.57 1.89
C ASN A 145 -0.73 6.49 1.39
N ALA A 146 -0.46 7.83 1.41
CA ALA A 146 -1.38 8.75 0.74
C ALA A 146 -1.38 8.52 -0.79
N SER A 147 -0.27 8.00 -1.35
CA SER A 147 -0.16 7.68 -2.78
C SER A 147 -1.11 6.57 -3.20
N GLY A 148 -1.10 5.43 -2.49
CA GLY A 148 -2.00 4.30 -2.75
C GLY A 148 -3.47 4.67 -2.53
N THR A 149 -3.79 5.36 -1.44
CA THR A 149 -5.15 5.87 -1.17
C THR A 149 -5.64 6.78 -2.31
N THR A 150 -4.79 7.69 -2.80
CA THR A 150 -5.11 8.57 -3.92
C THR A 150 -5.28 7.80 -5.22
N ALA A 151 -4.44 6.78 -5.47
CA ALA A 151 -4.59 5.89 -6.61
C ALA A 151 -5.91 5.14 -6.58
N VAL A 152 -6.34 4.61 -5.42
CA VAL A 152 -7.66 3.96 -5.25
C VAL A 152 -8.80 4.90 -5.64
N MET A 153 -8.74 6.18 -5.24
CA MET A 153 -9.75 7.17 -5.64
C MET A 153 -9.74 7.45 -7.16
N GLU A 154 -8.57 7.54 -7.80
CA GLU A 154 -8.49 7.75 -9.25
C GLU A 154 -8.93 6.50 -10.04
N ILE A 155 -8.59 5.30 -9.58
CA ILE A 155 -9.09 4.03 -10.13
C ILE A 155 -10.63 3.98 -10.04
N ALA A 156 -11.19 4.39 -8.91
CA ALA A 156 -12.65 4.47 -8.74
C ALA A 156 -13.29 5.43 -9.74
N ARG A 157 -12.72 6.62 -9.97
CA ARG A 157 -13.21 7.58 -10.99
C ARG A 157 -13.20 6.99 -12.40
N ARG A 158 -12.15 6.26 -12.75
CA ARG A 158 -12.00 5.62 -14.06
C ARG A 158 -13.00 4.47 -14.26
N LEU A 159 -13.14 3.63 -13.23
CA LEU A 159 -14.03 2.45 -13.31
C LEU A 159 -15.50 2.81 -13.20
N ALA A 160 -15.88 3.88 -12.51
CA ALA A 160 -17.26 4.38 -12.47
C ALA A 160 -17.80 4.82 -13.83
N GLN A 161 -16.91 5.11 -14.79
CA GLN A 161 -17.27 5.46 -16.16
C GLN A 161 -17.37 4.26 -17.11
N ARG A 162 -17.02 3.06 -16.64
CA ARG A 162 -17.02 1.84 -17.44
C ARG A 162 -18.27 1.02 -17.19
N HIS A 163 -18.86 0.51 -18.26
CA HIS A 163 -20.07 -0.31 -18.20
C HIS A 163 -19.90 -1.59 -18.99
N ALA A 164 -20.40 -2.69 -18.46
CA ALA A 164 -20.50 -3.96 -19.15
C ALA A 164 -21.79 -4.67 -18.75
N ALA A 165 -22.39 -5.41 -19.68
CA ALA A 165 -23.60 -6.19 -19.42
C ALA A 165 -23.34 -7.35 -18.44
N ASN A 166 -22.08 -7.72 -18.22
CA ASN A 166 -21.69 -8.81 -17.33
C ASN A 166 -20.34 -8.44 -16.67
N ALA A 167 -20.41 -8.01 -15.44
CA ALA A 167 -19.24 -7.58 -14.65
C ALA A 167 -19.43 -7.90 -13.17
N ARG A 168 -18.31 -8.16 -12.49
CA ARG A 168 -18.24 -8.32 -11.04
C ARG A 168 -18.49 -6.99 -10.34
N THR A 169 -19.02 -7.06 -9.13
CA THR A 169 -19.02 -5.91 -8.21
C THR A 169 -17.58 -5.52 -7.88
N ILE A 170 -17.27 -4.22 -7.91
CA ILE A 170 -15.95 -3.72 -7.53
C ILE A 170 -16.11 -2.97 -6.21
N VAL A 171 -15.42 -3.43 -5.18
CA VAL A 171 -15.40 -2.82 -3.85
C VAL A 171 -14.09 -2.07 -3.68
N PHE A 172 -14.17 -0.80 -3.32
CA PHE A 172 -13.05 0.06 -2.98
C PHE A 172 -12.99 0.18 -1.46
N VAL A 173 -11.83 -0.10 -0.88
CA VAL A 173 -11.62 -0.01 0.57
C VAL A 173 -10.37 0.79 0.82
N THR A 174 -10.44 1.79 1.72
CA THR A 174 -9.24 2.32 2.34
C THR A 174 -9.19 1.84 3.79
N PHE A 175 -8.12 1.13 4.12
CA PHE A 175 -7.94 0.47 5.42
C PHE A 175 -7.32 1.43 6.43
N SER A 176 -7.61 1.23 7.72
CA SER A 176 -7.03 2.00 8.82
C SER A 176 -6.27 1.09 9.77
N GLY A 177 -5.11 1.54 10.24
CA GLY A 177 -4.30 0.78 11.18
C GLY A 177 -3.49 -0.33 10.51
N GLU A 178 -3.00 -0.10 9.29
CA GLU A 178 -2.08 -1.00 8.63
C GLU A 178 -0.75 -1.00 9.36
N GLU A 179 -0.22 0.18 9.67
CA GLU A 179 1.04 0.42 10.35
C GLU A 179 1.13 -0.25 11.74
N GLU A 180 -0.01 -0.49 12.35
CA GLU A 180 -0.13 -1.17 13.64
C GLU A 180 -0.44 -2.68 13.50
N GLY A 181 -0.28 -3.23 12.29
CA GLY A 181 -0.38 -4.66 12.02
C GLY A 181 -1.65 -5.08 11.30
N LEU A 182 -1.97 -4.46 10.19
CA LEU A 182 -3.06 -4.84 9.26
C LEU A 182 -4.44 -4.83 9.92
N LEU A 183 -4.70 -3.91 10.87
CA LEU A 183 -5.92 -3.93 11.67
C LEU A 183 -7.17 -3.80 10.81
N GLY A 184 -7.16 -2.87 9.86
CA GLY A 184 -8.29 -2.56 9.00
C GLY A 184 -8.63 -3.67 8.01
N SER A 185 -7.65 -4.21 7.32
CA SER A 185 -7.84 -5.33 6.39
C SER A 185 -8.24 -6.61 7.11
N THR A 186 -7.64 -6.89 8.29
CA THR A 186 -8.04 -8.00 9.15
C THR A 186 -9.49 -7.85 9.61
N TYR A 187 -9.92 -6.63 10.00
CA TYR A 187 -11.31 -6.38 10.38
C TYR A 187 -12.25 -6.56 9.18
N TYR A 188 -11.87 -6.04 8.00
CA TYR A 188 -12.65 -6.20 6.78
C TYR A 188 -12.83 -7.67 6.39
N ALA A 189 -11.78 -8.47 6.44
CA ALA A 189 -11.85 -9.91 6.10
C ALA A 189 -12.80 -10.68 7.03
N LYS A 190 -12.87 -10.30 8.31
CA LYS A 190 -13.80 -10.88 9.28
C LYS A 190 -15.24 -10.35 9.15
N HIS A 191 -15.43 -9.15 8.63
CA HIS A 191 -16.71 -8.46 8.51
C HIS A 191 -16.90 -7.88 7.09
N PRO A 192 -16.77 -8.68 6.04
CA PRO A 192 -16.76 -8.17 4.67
C PRO A 192 -18.14 -7.65 4.26
N VAL A 193 -18.16 -6.60 3.42
CA VAL A 193 -19.41 -6.00 2.91
C VAL A 193 -20.13 -6.88 1.88
N ARG A 194 -19.46 -7.90 1.41
CA ARG A 194 -19.97 -9.02 0.61
C ARG A 194 -19.31 -10.29 1.13
N PRO A 195 -19.92 -11.48 1.00
CA PRO A 195 -19.29 -12.71 1.45
C PRO A 195 -17.86 -12.84 0.96
N LEU A 196 -16.91 -13.10 1.85
CA LEU A 196 -15.48 -13.08 1.52
C LEU A 196 -15.13 -14.13 0.45
N ASP A 197 -15.78 -15.29 0.49
CA ASP A 197 -15.65 -16.37 -0.50
C ASP A 197 -16.16 -16.00 -1.90
N SER A 198 -16.92 -14.90 -2.03
CA SER A 198 -17.29 -14.33 -3.32
C SER A 198 -16.21 -13.44 -3.94
N THR A 199 -15.11 -13.19 -3.21
CA THR A 199 -14.01 -12.36 -3.69
C THR A 199 -13.19 -13.11 -4.72
N TYR A 200 -13.21 -12.60 -5.94
CA TYR A 200 -12.52 -13.19 -7.08
C TYR A 200 -11.02 -12.86 -7.11
N ALA A 201 -10.67 -11.64 -6.71
CA ALA A 201 -9.29 -11.17 -6.53
C ALA A 201 -9.25 -9.89 -5.69
N MET A 202 -8.10 -9.62 -5.07
CA MET A 202 -7.81 -8.34 -4.42
C MET A 202 -6.62 -7.66 -5.08
N ILE A 203 -6.70 -6.34 -5.27
CA ILE A 203 -5.63 -5.47 -5.77
C ILE A 203 -5.28 -4.49 -4.67
N ASN A 204 -4.05 -4.53 -4.18
CA ASN A 204 -3.51 -3.59 -3.21
C ASN A 204 -2.60 -2.56 -3.86
N LEU A 205 -2.63 -1.33 -3.37
CA LEU A 205 -1.74 -0.25 -3.79
C LEU A 205 -1.10 0.36 -2.56
N ASP A 206 0.23 0.27 -2.48
CA ASP A 206 0.99 0.82 -1.39
C ASP A 206 2.31 1.36 -1.90
N MET A 207 2.66 2.60 -1.50
CA MET A 207 3.85 3.30 -1.97
C MET A 207 3.97 3.30 -3.51
N VAL A 208 3.01 3.90 -4.19
CA VAL A 208 2.93 3.95 -5.67
C VAL A 208 3.30 5.34 -6.24
N GLY A 209 3.85 6.22 -5.44
CA GLY A 209 4.14 7.61 -5.81
C GLY A 209 5.61 7.91 -6.17
N ARG A 210 6.52 6.93 -6.16
CA ARG A 210 7.95 7.14 -6.39
C ARG A 210 8.49 6.38 -7.61
N LEU A 211 7.68 6.25 -8.68
CA LEU A 211 8.08 5.49 -9.87
C LEU A 211 9.31 6.10 -10.57
N ALA A 212 9.30 7.39 -10.88
CA ALA A 212 10.40 8.25 -11.40
C ALA A 212 11.51 7.50 -12.17
N GLY A 213 11.17 6.86 -13.30
CA GLY A 213 12.12 6.13 -14.16
C GLY A 213 12.53 4.74 -13.64
N ARG A 214 11.93 4.25 -12.56
CA ARG A 214 12.08 2.88 -12.06
C ARG A 214 11.07 1.96 -12.74
N LYS A 215 11.26 0.66 -12.58
CA LYS A 215 10.25 -0.33 -12.92
C LYS A 215 9.25 -0.45 -11.77
N LEU A 216 7.99 -0.57 -12.12
CA LEU A 216 6.94 -0.95 -11.17
C LEU A 216 7.23 -2.36 -10.64
N THR A 217 7.03 -2.60 -9.36
CA THR A 217 7.02 -3.95 -8.80
C THR A 217 5.58 -4.38 -8.58
N ILE A 218 5.22 -5.59 -9.02
CA ILE A 218 3.91 -6.18 -8.77
C ILE A 218 4.14 -7.50 -8.04
N PHE A 219 3.73 -7.56 -6.77
CA PHE A 219 3.75 -8.79 -5.97
C PHE A 219 2.48 -9.60 -6.22
N GLY A 220 2.52 -10.88 -5.85
CA GLY A 220 1.37 -11.77 -6.00
C GLY A 220 1.15 -12.28 -7.41
N THR A 221 2.08 -12.04 -8.32
CA THR A 221 1.92 -12.41 -9.74
C THR A 221 1.76 -13.91 -9.98
N ALA A 222 2.19 -14.76 -9.05
CA ALA A 222 2.01 -16.21 -9.11
C ALA A 222 0.82 -16.72 -8.27
N THR A 223 0.07 -15.86 -7.59
CA THR A 223 -1.08 -16.26 -6.76
C THR A 223 -2.28 -16.75 -7.59
N ALA A 224 -2.30 -16.45 -8.89
CA ALA A 224 -3.17 -17.10 -9.86
C ALA A 224 -2.41 -17.40 -11.16
N ARG A 225 -2.69 -18.55 -11.77
CA ARG A 225 -2.02 -18.97 -13.03
C ARG A 225 -2.24 -18.00 -14.18
N GLU A 226 -3.33 -17.26 -14.16
CA GLU A 226 -3.74 -16.33 -15.22
C GLU A 226 -3.10 -14.95 -15.10
N PHE A 227 -2.55 -14.60 -13.95
CA PHE A 227 -2.01 -13.25 -13.69
C PHE A 227 -0.82 -12.89 -14.58
N PRO A 228 0.20 -13.73 -14.80
CA PRO A 228 1.33 -13.34 -15.63
C PRO A 228 0.90 -12.90 -17.05
N ALA A 229 0.11 -13.72 -17.74
CA ALA A 229 -0.35 -13.38 -19.09
C ALA A 229 -1.28 -12.15 -19.13
N LEU A 230 -2.10 -11.96 -18.11
CA LEU A 230 -2.96 -10.78 -17.98
C LEU A 230 -2.14 -9.51 -17.79
N LEU A 231 -1.16 -9.54 -16.89
CA LEU A 231 -0.27 -8.42 -16.61
C LEU A 231 0.58 -8.07 -17.83
N ASP A 232 1.24 -9.04 -18.45
CA ASP A 232 2.06 -8.82 -19.64
C ASP A 232 1.26 -8.15 -20.76
N SER A 233 0.01 -8.57 -20.97
CA SER A 233 -0.85 -8.00 -22.02
C SER A 233 -1.20 -6.53 -21.79
N ILE A 234 -1.33 -6.10 -20.53
CA ILE A 234 -1.71 -4.74 -20.15
C ILE A 234 -0.48 -3.85 -20.08
N THR A 235 0.54 -4.28 -19.36
CA THR A 235 1.75 -3.47 -19.13
C THR A 235 2.54 -3.24 -20.40
N THR A 236 2.54 -4.21 -21.34
CA THR A 236 3.14 -4.01 -22.67
C THR A 236 2.37 -2.98 -23.49
N ARG A 237 1.02 -3.04 -23.47
CA ARG A 237 0.18 -2.07 -24.17
C ARG A 237 0.38 -0.65 -23.64
N ASP A 238 0.49 -0.53 -22.32
CA ASP A 238 0.51 0.75 -21.60
C ASP A 238 1.93 1.28 -21.34
N ASP A 239 2.95 0.63 -21.91
CA ASP A 239 4.37 0.97 -21.76
C ASP A 239 4.79 1.12 -20.28
N MET A 240 4.34 0.18 -19.45
CA MET A 240 4.66 0.12 -18.02
C MET A 240 5.51 -1.12 -17.72
N PRO A 241 6.84 -1.06 -17.86
CA PRO A 241 7.69 -2.19 -17.51
C PRO A 241 7.61 -2.49 -16.01
N PHE A 242 7.41 -3.75 -15.66
CA PHE A 242 7.31 -4.18 -14.27
C PHE A 242 8.25 -5.36 -13.96
N THR A 243 8.50 -5.55 -12.68
CA THR A 243 9.12 -6.75 -12.12
C THR A 243 8.05 -7.50 -11.33
N GLY A 244 7.86 -8.78 -11.65
CA GLY A 244 6.91 -9.64 -10.92
C GLY A 244 7.58 -10.28 -9.72
N SER A 245 6.88 -10.37 -8.60
CA SER A 245 7.23 -11.21 -7.44
C SER A 245 6.10 -12.19 -7.15
N GLY A 246 6.46 -13.44 -6.80
CA GLY A 246 5.54 -14.58 -6.91
C GLY A 246 4.43 -14.64 -5.88
N ASP A 247 4.77 -14.61 -4.58
CA ASP A 247 3.80 -14.89 -3.52
C ASP A 247 2.97 -13.67 -3.12
N GLY A 248 1.85 -13.93 -2.44
CA GLY A 248 0.93 -12.89 -1.95
C GLY A 248 1.14 -12.52 -0.50
N TYR A 249 2.13 -13.11 0.16
CA TYR A 249 2.54 -12.68 1.50
C TYR A 249 3.40 -11.42 1.39
N GLY A 250 3.54 -10.69 2.48
CA GLY A 250 4.35 -9.49 2.49
C GLY A 250 3.78 -8.42 3.41
N ALA A 251 4.42 -7.26 3.41
CA ALA A 251 4.20 -6.24 4.41
C ALA A 251 3.13 -5.22 3.98
N SER A 252 1.94 -5.65 3.58
CA SER A 252 0.78 -4.77 3.38
C SER A 252 -0.54 -5.55 3.35
N ASP A 253 -1.66 -4.88 3.18
CA ASP A 253 -3.03 -5.36 3.33
C ASP A 253 -3.43 -6.57 2.47
N GLN A 254 -2.75 -6.81 1.33
CA GLN A 254 -3.00 -8.00 0.49
C GLN A 254 -2.73 -9.31 1.22
N GLU A 255 -1.81 -9.32 2.22
CA GLU A 255 -1.49 -10.52 2.98
C GLU A 255 -2.73 -11.13 3.64
N THR A 256 -3.59 -10.29 4.21
CA THR A 256 -4.85 -10.71 4.84
C THR A 256 -5.73 -11.49 3.87
N PHE A 257 -5.88 -11.01 2.64
CA PHE A 257 -6.72 -11.68 1.64
C PHE A 257 -6.07 -12.96 1.10
N TYR A 258 -4.75 -12.94 0.89
CA TYR A 258 -4.05 -14.14 0.43
C TYR A 258 -4.06 -15.24 1.48
N ALA A 259 -3.97 -14.90 2.76
CA ALA A 259 -4.10 -15.86 3.86
C ALA A 259 -5.48 -16.55 3.88
N ASP A 260 -6.52 -15.87 3.36
CA ASP A 260 -7.87 -16.40 3.16
C ASP A 260 -8.08 -17.03 1.76
N SER A 261 -6.99 -17.45 1.09
CA SER A 261 -6.99 -18.13 -0.21
C SER A 261 -7.61 -17.32 -1.35
N ILE A 262 -7.45 -16.00 -1.31
CA ILE A 262 -7.88 -15.09 -2.37
C ILE A 262 -6.66 -14.69 -3.21
N PRO A 263 -6.69 -14.82 -4.55
CA PRO A 263 -5.62 -14.32 -5.42
C PRO A 263 -5.42 -12.82 -5.27
N VAL A 264 -4.17 -12.36 -5.14
CA VAL A 264 -3.86 -10.96 -4.87
C VAL A 264 -2.81 -10.42 -5.85
N LEU A 265 -2.90 -9.12 -6.12
CA LEU A 265 -1.86 -8.34 -6.78
C LEU A 265 -1.57 -7.13 -5.90
N PHE A 266 -0.29 -6.83 -5.69
CA PHE A 266 0.13 -5.67 -4.93
C PHE A 266 1.07 -4.81 -5.77
N PHE A 267 0.67 -3.57 -6.04
CA PHE A 267 1.39 -2.58 -6.83
C PHE A 267 2.25 -1.72 -5.92
N PHE A 268 3.55 -1.60 -6.25
CA PHE A 268 4.56 -0.95 -5.44
C PHE A 268 5.62 -0.26 -6.32
N SER A 269 5.92 1.01 -6.09
CA SER A 269 6.92 1.75 -6.87
C SER A 269 8.36 1.64 -6.35
N GLY A 270 8.56 0.91 -5.26
CA GLY A 270 9.88 0.63 -4.68
C GLY A 270 10.18 1.43 -3.43
N MET A 271 11.09 0.89 -2.61
CA MET A 271 11.58 1.57 -1.41
C MET A 271 12.37 2.82 -1.73
N HIS A 272 12.33 3.79 -0.84
CA HIS A 272 13.08 5.04 -0.92
C HIS A 272 13.63 5.47 0.45
N PRO A 273 14.64 6.36 0.50
CA PRO A 273 15.29 6.75 1.76
C PRO A 273 14.39 7.50 2.76
N ASP A 274 13.22 7.96 2.33
CA ASP A 274 12.25 8.68 3.17
C ASP A 274 11.22 7.75 3.83
N TYR A 275 11.23 6.44 3.53
CA TYR A 275 10.30 5.46 4.10
C TYR A 275 10.29 5.53 5.63
N HIS A 276 9.09 5.63 6.22
CA HIS A 276 8.86 5.78 7.65
C HIS A 276 9.62 6.95 8.31
N LYS A 277 9.79 8.05 7.56
CA LYS A 277 10.44 9.27 8.07
C LYS A 277 9.54 10.50 7.88
N SER A 278 9.79 11.49 8.72
CA SER A 278 9.14 12.81 8.63
C SER A 278 9.38 13.53 7.30
N THR A 279 10.32 13.04 6.50
CA THR A 279 10.68 13.60 5.18
C THR A 279 9.91 12.97 4.02
N ASP A 280 8.98 12.03 4.24
CA ASP A 280 8.10 11.49 3.18
C ASP A 280 6.97 12.48 2.87
N ASP A 281 7.33 13.51 2.10
CA ASP A 281 6.49 14.64 1.75
C ASP A 281 6.02 14.62 0.30
N TRP A 282 4.85 15.25 0.05
CA TRP A 282 4.19 15.30 -1.25
C TRP A 282 5.03 15.93 -2.38
N GLN A 283 5.99 16.81 -2.05
CA GLN A 283 6.88 17.44 -3.02
C GLN A 283 7.77 16.45 -3.77
N LYS A 284 7.92 15.26 -3.21
CA LYS A 284 8.77 14.20 -3.75
C LYS A 284 8.01 13.19 -4.61
N ILE A 285 6.70 13.34 -4.74
CA ILE A 285 5.83 12.41 -5.47
C ILE A 285 5.93 12.64 -6.98
N ASP A 286 6.08 11.56 -7.73
CA ASP A 286 5.97 11.51 -9.19
C ASP A 286 4.49 11.39 -9.59
N PHE A 287 3.78 12.51 -9.66
CA PHE A 287 2.35 12.52 -9.98
C PHE A 287 2.00 11.91 -11.35
N PRO A 288 2.76 12.17 -12.43
CA PRO A 288 2.53 11.48 -13.70
C PRO A 288 2.69 9.96 -13.59
N GLY A 289 3.73 9.47 -12.90
CA GLY A 289 3.95 8.04 -12.65
C GLY A 289 2.83 7.42 -11.82
N LEU A 290 2.37 8.09 -10.77
CA LEU A 290 1.24 7.67 -9.95
C LEU A 290 -0.07 7.52 -10.76
N VAL A 291 -0.35 8.50 -11.63
CA VAL A 291 -1.51 8.43 -12.55
C VAL A 291 -1.37 7.23 -13.49
N HIS A 292 -0.18 7.01 -14.04
CA HIS A 292 0.07 5.90 -14.95
C HIS A 292 -0.11 4.54 -14.25
N ILE A 293 0.37 4.39 -13.02
CA ILE A 293 0.11 3.18 -12.21
C ILE A 293 -1.40 2.98 -11.99
N ALA A 294 -2.13 4.04 -11.64
CA ALA A 294 -3.58 3.97 -11.46
C ALA A 294 -4.32 3.59 -12.77
N GLU A 295 -3.82 4.00 -13.94
CA GLU A 295 -4.33 3.60 -15.24
C GLU A 295 -4.16 2.09 -15.48
N VAL A 296 -2.94 1.59 -15.31
CA VAL A 296 -2.62 0.16 -15.44
C VAL A 296 -3.44 -0.68 -14.46
N ALA A 297 -3.48 -0.29 -13.18
CA ALA A 297 -4.27 -0.99 -12.17
C ALA A 297 -5.78 -0.98 -12.47
N SER A 298 -6.31 0.14 -13.04
CA SER A 298 -7.70 0.21 -13.51
C SER A 298 -7.99 -0.79 -14.62
N ASP A 299 -7.05 -0.96 -15.54
CA ASP A 299 -7.22 -1.89 -16.66
C ASP A 299 -7.09 -3.35 -16.21
N VAL A 300 -6.20 -3.64 -15.26
CA VAL A 300 -6.13 -4.94 -14.59
C VAL A 300 -7.44 -5.24 -13.88
N ALA A 301 -7.93 -4.32 -13.06
CA ALA A 301 -9.20 -4.47 -12.34
C ALA A 301 -10.39 -4.68 -13.30
N TRP A 302 -10.46 -3.91 -14.39
CA TRP A 302 -11.53 -4.06 -15.38
C TRP A 302 -11.49 -5.40 -16.12
N ARG A 303 -10.31 -5.86 -16.50
CA ARG A 303 -10.13 -7.19 -17.10
C ARG A 303 -10.56 -8.30 -16.14
N LEU A 304 -10.20 -8.19 -14.87
CA LEU A 304 -10.66 -9.12 -13.84
C LEU A 304 -12.18 -9.02 -13.62
N ALA A 305 -12.74 -7.82 -13.58
CA ALA A 305 -14.18 -7.61 -13.39
C ALA A 305 -15.02 -8.22 -14.50
N THR A 306 -14.53 -8.22 -15.75
CA THR A 306 -15.28 -8.69 -16.93
C THR A 306 -14.87 -10.09 -17.43
N ARG A 307 -13.82 -10.69 -16.86
CA ARG A 307 -13.35 -12.03 -17.22
C ARG A 307 -14.43 -13.09 -16.89
N THR A 308 -14.73 -13.97 -17.85
CA THR A 308 -15.77 -15.00 -17.69
C THR A 308 -15.27 -16.30 -17.05
N GLY A 309 -13.97 -16.61 -17.15
CA GLY A 309 -13.36 -17.80 -16.55
C GLY A 309 -12.97 -17.62 -15.09
N PRO A 310 -12.77 -18.71 -14.34
CA PRO A 310 -12.24 -18.64 -12.98
C PRO A 310 -10.77 -18.21 -12.98
N LEU A 311 -10.26 -17.76 -11.83
CA LEU A 311 -8.84 -17.74 -11.53
C LEU A 311 -8.46 -19.08 -10.88
N THR A 312 -7.31 -19.60 -11.27
CA THR A 312 -6.74 -20.80 -10.67
C THR A 312 -5.79 -20.36 -9.57
N LEU A 313 -6.27 -20.36 -8.33
CA LEU A 313 -5.43 -20.03 -7.16
C LEU A 313 -4.20 -20.92 -7.12
N VAL A 314 -3.05 -20.32 -6.84
CA VAL A 314 -1.81 -21.01 -6.53
C VAL A 314 -1.44 -20.66 -5.09
N GLU A 315 -1.58 -21.64 -4.22
CA GLU A 315 -1.18 -21.49 -2.82
C GLU A 315 0.33 -21.73 -2.71
N VAL A 316 1.04 -20.73 -2.22
CA VAL A 316 2.42 -20.88 -1.76
C VAL A 316 2.36 -21.05 -0.24
N PRO A 317 3.01 -22.08 0.34
CA PRO A 317 3.02 -22.24 1.78
C PRO A 317 3.50 -20.94 2.45
N ARG A 318 2.76 -20.49 3.47
CA ARG A 318 3.20 -19.34 4.26
C ARG A 318 4.63 -19.61 4.73
N PRO A 319 5.58 -18.70 4.50
CA PRO A 319 6.92 -18.85 5.04
C PRO A 319 6.79 -19.11 6.53
N ARG A 320 7.44 -20.15 7.06
CA ARG A 320 7.42 -20.46 8.48
C ARG A 320 8.12 -19.32 9.19
N SER A 321 7.36 -18.33 9.60
CA SER A 321 7.77 -17.43 10.67
C SER A 321 7.99 -18.29 11.88
N ALA A 322 9.13 -18.22 12.52
CA ALA A 322 9.36 -18.86 13.81
C ALA A 322 8.42 -18.19 14.83
N MET A 323 7.15 -18.60 14.82
CA MET A 323 6.11 -18.10 15.71
C MET A 323 6.44 -18.54 17.12
N GLY A 324 6.74 -17.61 18.01
CA GLY A 324 6.81 -17.86 19.44
C GLY A 324 7.90 -17.12 20.19
N GLY A 325 8.12 -15.85 19.90
CA GLY A 325 8.93 -14.98 20.76
C GLY A 325 8.20 -13.68 21.06
N GLU A 326 7.81 -13.49 22.31
CA GLU A 326 7.41 -12.18 22.80
C GLU A 326 8.60 -11.23 22.65
N GLY A 327 8.43 -10.14 21.85
CA GLY A 327 9.42 -9.09 21.69
C GLY A 327 9.97 -8.99 20.29
N TYR A 328 10.11 -7.76 19.82
CA TYR A 328 10.87 -7.43 18.63
C TYR A 328 12.29 -7.93 18.81
N GLY A 329 12.75 -8.76 17.88
CA GLY A 329 14.11 -9.27 17.86
C GLY A 329 15.17 -8.18 17.82
N ALA A 330 16.40 -8.60 17.74
CA ALA A 330 17.50 -7.68 17.61
C ALA A 330 17.38 -6.78 16.37
N TYR A 331 17.90 -5.57 16.45
CA TYR A 331 17.86 -4.55 15.39
C TYR A 331 19.22 -4.46 14.69
N LEU A 332 19.21 -4.55 13.37
CA LEU A 332 20.41 -4.35 12.55
C LEU A 332 20.43 -2.95 11.90
N GLY A 333 19.28 -2.40 11.58
CA GLY A 333 19.13 -1.07 10.96
C GLY A 333 19.38 -1.05 9.46
N THR A 334 19.11 -2.16 8.81
CA THR A 334 19.04 -2.25 7.35
C THR A 334 17.70 -1.77 6.84
N ILE A 335 17.69 -1.16 5.65
CA ILE A 335 16.48 -0.83 4.89
C ILE A 335 16.47 -1.80 3.71
N PRO A 336 15.68 -2.88 3.78
CA PRO A 336 15.65 -3.87 2.70
C PRO A 336 14.97 -3.30 1.45
N ASP A 337 15.43 -3.75 0.29
CA ASP A 337 14.68 -3.62 -0.96
C ASP A 337 13.64 -4.74 -0.98
N MET A 338 12.36 -4.37 -1.09
CA MET A 338 11.26 -5.33 -1.08
C MET A 338 11.13 -6.11 -2.40
N SER A 339 11.88 -5.72 -3.44
CA SER A 339 11.96 -6.50 -4.67
C SER A 339 12.78 -7.79 -4.47
N GLU A 340 12.33 -8.88 -5.10
CA GLU A 340 13.10 -10.14 -5.05
C GLU A 340 14.51 -9.93 -5.62
N SER A 341 15.50 -10.29 -4.82
CA SER A 341 16.90 -10.34 -5.25
C SER A 341 17.35 -11.80 -5.27
N PRO A 342 17.82 -12.33 -6.40
CA PRO A 342 18.31 -13.71 -6.45
C PRO A 342 19.40 -13.96 -5.41
N GLY A 343 19.10 -14.86 -4.47
CA GLY A 343 20.07 -15.37 -3.50
C GLY A 343 20.33 -14.51 -2.26
N GLY A 344 19.44 -13.56 -1.91
CA GLY A 344 19.58 -12.76 -0.68
C GLY A 344 18.62 -11.57 -0.61
N VAL A 345 18.77 -10.74 0.42
CA VAL A 345 18.03 -9.48 0.59
C VAL A 345 18.90 -8.31 0.17
N ARG A 346 18.53 -7.64 -0.91
CA ARG A 346 19.17 -6.39 -1.32
C ARG A 346 18.82 -5.29 -0.31
N LEU A 347 19.77 -4.44 -0.01
CA LEU A 347 19.55 -3.27 0.84
C LEU A 347 19.34 -2.04 -0.04
N SER A 348 18.25 -1.31 0.17
CA SER A 348 18.05 0.04 -0.38
C SER A 348 18.94 1.05 0.36
N GLY A 349 19.27 0.76 1.62
CA GLY A 349 20.11 1.59 2.46
C GLY A 349 20.31 0.99 3.85
N VAL A 350 20.91 1.80 4.72
CA VAL A 350 21.02 1.53 6.15
C VAL A 350 20.67 2.80 6.93
N THR A 351 20.07 2.64 8.09
CA THR A 351 19.79 3.77 8.98
C THR A 351 21.10 4.36 9.51
N PRO A 352 21.31 5.68 9.41
CA PRO A 352 22.50 6.33 9.97
C PRO A 352 22.70 5.99 11.44
N GLY A 353 23.96 5.70 11.85
CA GLY A 353 24.28 5.33 13.22
C GLY A 353 23.86 3.94 13.67
N SER A 354 23.13 3.20 12.83
CA SER A 354 22.70 1.83 13.13
C SER A 354 23.84 0.83 13.19
N PRO A 355 23.63 -0.36 13.79
CA PRO A 355 24.58 -1.47 13.73
C PRO A 355 25.04 -1.81 12.31
N ALA A 356 24.15 -1.77 11.32
CA ALA A 356 24.49 -1.99 9.91
C ALA A 356 25.43 -0.91 9.38
N ALA A 357 25.13 0.37 9.65
CA ALA A 357 26.01 1.49 9.26
C ALA A 357 27.38 1.39 9.93
N GLN A 358 27.43 1.08 11.22
CA GLN A 358 28.69 0.89 11.97
C GLN A 358 29.48 -0.32 11.45
N ALA A 359 28.82 -1.36 11.00
CA ALA A 359 29.42 -2.53 10.36
C ALA A 359 29.87 -2.30 8.92
N GLY A 360 29.62 -1.10 8.34
CA GLY A 360 30.03 -0.73 6.99
C GLY A 360 29.13 -1.28 5.87
N LEU A 361 27.91 -1.72 6.21
CA LEU A 361 26.88 -2.05 5.22
C LEU A 361 26.34 -0.77 4.56
N GLN A 362 25.88 -0.88 3.33
CA GLN A 362 25.36 0.26 2.58
C GLN A 362 24.27 -0.16 1.58
N GLY A 363 23.60 0.81 0.98
CA GLY A 363 22.66 0.56 -0.13
C GLY A 363 23.34 -0.15 -1.30
N GLY A 364 22.65 -1.11 -1.90
CA GLY A 364 23.17 -1.97 -2.96
C GLY A 364 23.77 -3.29 -2.48
N ASP A 365 24.14 -3.44 -1.20
CA ASP A 365 24.56 -4.72 -0.66
C ASP A 365 23.43 -5.75 -0.71
N ILE A 366 23.77 -7.02 -0.94
CA ILE A 366 22.83 -8.14 -0.87
C ILE A 366 23.20 -8.99 0.34
N LEU A 367 22.36 -8.99 1.36
CA LEU A 367 22.54 -9.77 2.58
C LEU A 367 22.26 -11.25 2.28
N VAL A 368 23.22 -12.12 2.52
CA VAL A 368 23.12 -13.57 2.19
C VAL A 368 23.23 -14.46 3.43
N GLN A 369 23.70 -13.92 4.59
CA GLN A 369 23.77 -14.64 5.84
C GLN A 369 23.78 -13.67 7.03
N LEU A 370 23.09 -14.03 8.10
CA LEU A 370 23.12 -13.33 9.40
C LEU A 370 23.30 -14.38 10.52
N GLY A 371 24.39 -14.27 11.28
CA GLY A 371 24.77 -15.31 12.21
C GLY A 371 24.95 -16.66 11.47
N ASP A 372 24.32 -17.70 11.99
CA ASP A 372 24.35 -19.04 11.37
C ASP A 372 23.27 -19.26 10.31
N GLN A 373 22.40 -18.27 10.07
CA GLN A 373 21.26 -18.42 9.15
C GLN A 373 21.58 -17.88 7.78
N THR A 374 21.29 -18.69 6.74
CA THR A 374 21.32 -18.27 5.34
C THR A 374 20.10 -17.42 5.02
N ILE A 375 20.33 -16.27 4.41
CA ILE A 375 19.28 -15.32 4.01
C ILE A 375 19.06 -15.45 2.50
N LYS A 376 17.87 -15.89 2.10
CA LYS A 376 17.45 -16.00 0.71
C LYS A 376 16.39 -14.95 0.36
N ASN A 377 15.65 -14.46 1.35
CA ASN A 377 14.55 -13.52 1.22
C ASN A 377 14.37 -12.74 2.53
N LEU A 378 13.43 -11.80 2.53
CA LEU A 378 13.16 -10.94 3.68
C LEU A 378 12.66 -11.72 4.92
N TYR A 379 11.95 -12.83 4.72
CA TYR A 379 11.45 -13.66 5.82
C TYR A 379 12.62 -14.32 6.56
N ASP A 380 13.57 -14.91 5.82
CA ASP A 380 14.79 -15.48 6.42
C ASP A 380 15.56 -14.44 7.22
N MET A 381 15.64 -13.20 6.72
CA MET A 381 16.31 -12.09 7.41
C MET A 381 15.57 -11.71 8.69
N THR A 382 14.24 -11.65 8.65
CA THR A 382 13.42 -11.34 9.83
C THR A 382 13.55 -12.44 10.88
N ASP A 383 13.52 -13.71 10.48
CA ASP A 383 13.65 -14.84 11.38
C ASP A 383 15.07 -14.90 11.99
N ALA A 384 16.10 -14.59 11.20
CA ALA A 384 17.46 -14.47 11.71
C ALA A 384 17.57 -13.38 12.78
N LEU A 385 17.00 -12.19 12.55
CA LEU A 385 16.99 -11.11 13.55
C LEU A 385 16.22 -11.49 14.82
N ARG A 386 15.11 -12.22 14.69
CA ARG A 386 14.31 -12.71 15.84
C ARG A 386 15.03 -13.76 16.66
N ALA A 387 15.92 -14.54 16.05
CA ALA A 387 16.70 -15.56 16.75
C ALA A 387 17.81 -14.96 17.63
N HIS A 388 18.15 -13.70 17.45
CA HIS A 388 19.21 -13.00 18.19
C HIS A 388 18.66 -12.00 19.21
N LYS A 389 19.51 -11.54 20.11
CA LYS A 389 19.20 -10.56 21.17
C LYS A 389 19.93 -9.24 20.95
N PRO A 390 19.37 -8.11 21.39
CA PRO A 390 20.10 -6.85 21.44
C PRO A 390 21.41 -7.00 22.23
N GLY A 391 22.50 -6.40 21.71
CA GLY A 391 23.85 -6.51 22.26
C GLY A 391 24.64 -7.71 21.75
N GLU A 392 24.03 -8.63 21.02
CA GLU A 392 24.72 -9.79 20.46
C GLU A 392 25.54 -9.39 19.23
N ALA A 393 26.78 -9.88 19.15
CA ALA A 393 27.66 -9.68 18.01
C ALA A 393 27.47 -10.84 17.02
N VAL A 394 27.02 -10.53 15.80
CA VAL A 394 26.75 -11.51 14.76
C VAL A 394 27.60 -11.27 13.53
N VAL A 395 27.93 -12.34 12.85
CA VAL A 395 28.58 -12.31 11.53
C VAL A 395 27.51 -11.96 10.47
N VAL A 396 27.81 -10.99 9.62
CA VAL A 396 26.96 -10.60 8.50
C VAL A 396 27.73 -10.86 7.21
N VAL A 397 27.20 -11.73 6.34
CA VAL A 397 27.76 -11.98 5.03
C VAL A 397 26.88 -11.34 3.97
N TYR A 398 27.51 -10.62 3.05
CA TYR A 398 26.82 -9.89 2.00
C TYR A 398 27.60 -9.91 0.68
N LEU A 399 26.90 -9.61 -0.39
CA LEU A 399 27.50 -9.40 -1.71
C LEU A 399 27.51 -7.90 -2.00
N ARG A 400 28.68 -7.37 -2.36
CA ARG A 400 28.88 -6.00 -2.85
C ARG A 400 29.57 -6.07 -4.21
N ASP A 401 28.94 -5.53 -5.26
CA ASP A 401 29.44 -5.62 -6.62
C ASP A 401 29.77 -7.07 -7.05
N GLY A 402 28.93 -8.01 -6.62
CA GLY A 402 29.08 -9.45 -6.87
C GLY A 402 30.17 -10.15 -6.06
N LYS A 403 30.91 -9.44 -5.20
CA LYS A 403 31.94 -10.00 -4.33
C LYS A 403 31.37 -10.34 -2.96
N ARG A 404 31.63 -11.56 -2.51
CA ARG A 404 31.24 -12.00 -1.15
C ARG A 404 32.15 -11.32 -0.12
N MET A 405 31.52 -10.64 0.82
CA MET A 405 32.18 -9.93 1.93
C MET A 405 31.59 -10.38 3.26
N GLU A 406 32.33 -10.17 4.33
CA GLU A 406 31.94 -10.50 5.69
C GLU A 406 32.28 -9.33 6.62
N THR A 407 31.39 -9.05 7.57
CA THR A 407 31.60 -8.09 8.64
C THR A 407 30.97 -8.59 9.93
N LYS A 408 31.25 -7.91 11.05
CA LYS A 408 30.57 -8.15 12.33
C LYS A 408 29.72 -6.96 12.69
N ALA A 409 28.49 -7.21 13.10
CA ALA A 409 27.57 -6.20 13.60
C ALA A 409 27.18 -6.54 15.05
N THR A 410 27.20 -5.55 15.94
CA THR A 410 26.61 -5.69 17.27
C THR A 410 25.17 -5.24 17.17
N LEU A 411 24.23 -6.17 17.31
CA LEU A 411 22.80 -5.90 17.13
C LEU A 411 22.28 -4.94 18.20
N GLY A 412 21.51 -3.96 17.80
CA GLY A 412 20.87 -2.99 18.68
C GLY A 412 19.53 -3.47 19.20
N LYS A 413 18.89 -2.63 19.99
CA LYS A 413 17.48 -2.72 20.35
C LYS A 413 16.70 -1.78 19.43
N ARG A 414 15.58 -2.21 18.89
CA ARG A 414 14.70 -1.34 18.08
C ARG A 414 14.12 -0.25 18.99
N GLY A 415 14.28 1.03 18.63
CA GLY A 415 13.77 2.15 19.42
C GLY A 415 14.61 2.51 20.66
N GLY A 416 15.89 2.17 20.67
CA GLY A 416 16.84 2.54 21.72
C GLY A 416 17.75 3.68 21.31
#